data_70c873d721c1f962d8648c8649578a6e
#
_entry.id   70c873d721c1f962d8648c8649578a6e
#
_cell.length_a   1.000
_cell.length_b   1.000
_cell.length_c   1.000
_cell.angle_alpha   90.00
_cell.angle_beta   90.00
_cell.angle_gamma   90.00
#
_symmetry.space_group_name_H-M   'P 1'
#
loop_
_entity.id
_entity.type
_entity.pdbx_description
1 polymer ?
#
loop_
_entity_poly.entity_id
_entity_poly.type
_entity_poly.pdbx_seq_one_letter_code
_entity_poly.pdbx_strand_id
1 'polypeptide(L)'
;LHSVIEMSRLSVMGLVEVVKHLPDLLRAKKEILTAFDDTKIDVFVGIDAPDFNLRLGKVLKPSGVYCVQYVSPSVWAWRENRIHGIKAATDLVLCLFPFELGVYTKHKHPAVCVGHPLLAKLSADTRSLSDKRIELITALPQYPDLAQLLAAEQVICLMAGSRTSEINAILPLLI
;
A
#
# COMPACT_ATOMS: atom_id res chain seq x y z
N LEU A 1 -2.50 -5.13 -21.56
CA LEU A 1 -1.99 -4.19 -20.53
C LEU A 1 -0.78 -3.46 -21.11
N HIS A 2 -0.81 -2.15 -21.09
CA HIS A 2 0.30 -1.31 -21.52
C HIS A 2 0.85 -0.57 -20.30
N SER A 3 2.18 -0.63 -20.06
CA SER A 3 2.84 0.13 -19.02
C SER A 3 3.40 1.43 -19.60
N VAL A 4 3.03 2.56 -19.03
CA VAL A 4 3.55 3.88 -19.42
C VAL A 4 4.91 4.14 -18.78
N ILE A 5 5.09 3.68 -17.53
CA ILE A 5 6.35 3.82 -16.77
C ILE A 5 6.64 2.56 -15.98
N GLU A 6 7.90 2.34 -15.63
CA GLU A 6 8.27 1.23 -14.74
C GLU A 6 7.87 1.52 -13.29
N MET A 7 7.30 0.52 -12.60
CA MET A 7 6.86 0.63 -11.22
C MET A 7 8.02 0.94 -10.26
N SER A 8 9.22 0.48 -10.58
CA SER A 8 10.46 0.75 -9.82
C SER A 8 10.70 2.25 -9.60
N ARG A 9 10.34 3.10 -10.54
CA ARG A 9 10.46 4.57 -10.44
C ARG A 9 9.51 5.17 -9.39
N LEU A 10 8.44 4.51 -9.05
CA LEU A 10 7.46 4.95 -8.04
C LEU A 10 7.69 4.32 -6.66
N SER A 11 8.52 3.29 -6.57
CA SER A 11 8.80 2.55 -5.34
C SER A 11 9.84 3.24 -4.45
N VAL A 12 9.70 4.55 -4.25
CA VAL A 12 10.60 5.36 -3.41
C VAL A 12 10.02 5.46 -2.01
N MET A 13 10.76 5.01 -1.01
CA MET A 13 10.35 5.05 0.40
C MET A 13 11.35 5.79 1.27
N GLY A 14 10.83 6.65 2.14
CA GLY A 14 11.63 7.47 3.06
C GLY A 14 11.76 8.92 2.61
N LEU A 15 11.73 9.84 3.60
CA LEU A 15 11.69 11.29 3.34
C LEU A 15 12.90 11.77 2.53
N VAL A 16 14.09 11.24 2.83
CA VAL A 16 15.34 11.62 2.17
C VAL A 16 15.40 11.08 0.74
N GLU A 17 14.93 9.84 0.52
CA GLU A 17 14.89 9.24 -0.81
C GLU A 17 13.85 9.94 -1.68
N VAL A 18 12.67 10.25 -1.16
CA VAL A 18 11.63 10.99 -1.88
C VAL A 18 12.14 12.35 -2.35
N VAL A 19 12.91 13.08 -1.54
CA VAL A 19 13.49 14.38 -1.94
C VAL A 19 14.50 14.21 -3.08
N LYS A 20 15.35 13.19 -3.03
CA LYS A 20 16.33 12.92 -4.10
C LYS A 20 15.66 12.53 -5.42
N HIS A 21 14.55 11.78 -5.36
CA HIS A 21 13.81 11.29 -6.53
C HIS A 21 12.66 12.22 -6.97
N LEU A 22 12.48 13.37 -6.31
CA LEU A 22 11.40 14.30 -6.64
C LEU A 22 11.37 14.72 -8.12
N PRO A 23 12.53 15.03 -8.78
CA PRO A 23 12.54 15.35 -10.21
C PRO A 23 12.02 14.21 -11.09
N ASP A 24 12.37 12.96 -10.76
CA ASP A 24 11.91 11.79 -11.51
C ASP A 24 10.41 11.52 -11.29
N LEU A 25 9.90 11.69 -10.07
CA LEU A 25 8.47 11.61 -9.77
C LEU A 25 7.66 12.67 -10.53
N LEU A 26 8.20 13.87 -10.69
CA LEU A 26 7.56 14.93 -11.47
C LEU A 26 7.57 14.61 -12.97
N ARG A 27 8.65 14.03 -13.49
CA ARG A 27 8.72 13.53 -14.88
C ARG A 27 7.72 12.39 -15.09
N ALA A 28 7.70 11.38 -14.20
CA ALA A 28 6.75 10.29 -14.27
C ALA A 28 5.30 10.78 -14.28
N LYS A 29 4.97 11.76 -13.42
CA LYS A 29 3.66 12.42 -13.45
C LYS A 29 3.35 13.02 -14.81
N LYS A 30 4.29 13.74 -15.41
CA LYS A 30 4.11 14.37 -16.73
C LYS A 30 3.91 13.33 -17.83
N GLU A 31 4.74 12.30 -17.85
CA GLU A 31 4.65 11.17 -18.80
C GLU A 31 3.27 10.50 -18.75
N ILE A 32 2.77 10.22 -17.54
CA ILE A 32 1.44 9.64 -17.33
C ILE A 32 0.34 10.57 -17.85
N LEU A 33 0.38 11.85 -17.49
CA LEU A 33 -0.64 12.81 -17.94
C LEU A 33 -0.62 12.98 -19.46
N THR A 34 0.55 13.03 -20.09
CA THR A 34 0.65 13.09 -21.56
C THR A 34 0.05 11.83 -22.21
N ALA A 35 0.35 10.64 -21.68
CA ALA A 35 -0.24 9.39 -22.18
C ALA A 35 -1.79 9.36 -22.03
N PHE A 36 -2.31 10.03 -21.01
CA PHE A 36 -3.75 10.15 -20.79
C PHE A 36 -4.42 11.19 -21.69
N ASP A 37 -3.70 12.26 -22.07
CA ASP A 37 -4.20 13.24 -23.06
C ASP A 37 -4.33 12.59 -24.45
N ASP A 38 -3.42 11.70 -24.81
CA ASP A 38 -3.46 10.94 -26.07
C ASP A 38 -4.56 9.87 -26.07
N THR A 39 -4.96 9.40 -24.90
CA THR A 39 -5.97 8.35 -24.74
C THR A 39 -7.06 8.86 -23.81
N LYS A 40 -8.26 9.10 -24.37
CA LYS A 40 -9.40 9.48 -23.55
C LYS A 40 -9.69 8.41 -22.50
N ILE A 41 -9.50 8.75 -21.21
CA ILE A 41 -9.76 7.87 -20.10
C ILE A 41 -11.03 8.27 -19.36
N ASP A 42 -11.85 7.30 -18.99
CA ASP A 42 -13.09 7.53 -18.25
C ASP A 42 -12.86 7.37 -16.73
N VAL A 43 -11.95 6.48 -16.34
CA VAL A 43 -11.67 6.16 -14.94
C VAL A 43 -10.17 6.11 -14.68
N PHE A 44 -9.76 6.75 -13.59
CA PHE A 44 -8.42 6.65 -13.00
C PHE A 44 -8.50 5.93 -11.67
N VAL A 45 -7.73 4.86 -11.49
CA VAL A 45 -7.62 4.13 -10.22
C VAL A 45 -6.20 4.26 -9.69
N GLY A 46 -6.03 5.10 -8.67
CA GLY A 46 -4.77 5.19 -7.91
C GLY A 46 -4.70 4.07 -6.88
N ILE A 47 -3.68 3.23 -6.97
CA ILE A 47 -3.47 2.11 -6.03
C ILE A 47 -2.31 2.47 -5.11
N ASP A 48 -2.57 2.48 -3.77
CA ASP A 48 -1.59 2.88 -2.75
C ASP A 48 -0.93 4.25 -3.06
N ALA A 49 0.31 4.51 -2.65
CA ALA A 49 1.08 5.72 -2.96
C ALA A 49 0.24 7.03 -3.02
N PRO A 50 -0.54 7.37 -1.99
CA PRO A 50 -1.54 8.44 -2.06
C PRO A 50 -0.93 9.81 -2.36
N ASP A 51 0.30 10.08 -1.91
CA ASP A 51 0.96 11.36 -2.17
C ASP A 51 1.29 11.58 -3.65
N PHE A 52 1.44 10.51 -4.43
CA PHE A 52 1.60 10.57 -5.87
C PHE A 52 0.23 10.56 -6.58
N ASN A 53 -0.61 9.59 -6.27
CA ASN A 53 -1.89 9.39 -6.95
C ASN A 53 -2.86 10.57 -6.77
N LEU A 54 -2.93 11.15 -5.58
CA LEU A 54 -3.78 12.32 -5.34
C LEU A 54 -3.33 13.57 -6.14
N ARG A 55 -2.05 13.66 -6.51
CA ARG A 55 -1.57 14.73 -7.41
C ARG A 55 -2.02 14.53 -8.86
N LEU A 56 -2.16 13.27 -9.30
CA LEU A 56 -2.76 12.94 -10.59
C LEU A 56 -4.27 13.21 -10.56
N GLY A 57 -4.96 12.69 -9.55
CA GLY A 57 -6.40 12.85 -9.40
C GLY A 57 -6.85 14.33 -9.37
N LYS A 58 -6.05 15.21 -8.75
CA LYS A 58 -6.34 16.67 -8.75
C LYS A 58 -6.31 17.30 -10.15
N VAL A 59 -5.61 16.71 -11.08
CA VAL A 59 -5.58 17.17 -12.49
C VAL A 59 -6.68 16.51 -13.29
N LEU A 60 -6.88 15.19 -13.11
CA LEU A 60 -7.78 14.39 -13.90
C LEU A 60 -9.25 14.60 -13.55
N LYS A 61 -9.58 14.72 -12.27
CA LYS A 61 -10.96 14.89 -11.81
C LYS A 61 -11.65 16.14 -12.38
N PRO A 62 -11.04 17.33 -12.41
CA PRO A 62 -11.65 18.50 -13.05
C PRO A 62 -11.84 18.33 -14.56
N SER A 63 -11.11 17.43 -15.21
CA SER A 63 -11.26 17.10 -16.63
C SER A 63 -12.38 16.08 -16.90
N GLY A 64 -13.15 15.69 -15.86
CA GLY A 64 -14.29 14.79 -15.98
C GLY A 64 -13.94 13.30 -15.84
N VAL A 65 -12.70 12.96 -15.49
CA VAL A 65 -12.28 11.59 -15.22
C VAL A 65 -12.75 11.15 -13.83
N TYR A 66 -13.42 10.00 -13.73
CA TYR A 66 -13.83 9.45 -12.44
C TYR A 66 -12.63 8.90 -11.68
N CYS A 67 -12.29 9.51 -10.55
CA CYS A 67 -11.07 9.21 -9.83
C CYS A 67 -11.32 8.35 -8.58
N VAL A 68 -10.71 7.19 -8.53
CA VAL A 68 -10.78 6.23 -7.40
C VAL A 68 -9.42 6.10 -6.74
N GLN A 69 -9.37 6.18 -5.41
CA GLN A 69 -8.18 5.82 -4.63
C GLN A 69 -8.43 4.48 -3.94
N TYR A 70 -7.66 3.46 -4.30
CA TYR A 70 -7.60 2.19 -3.59
C TYR A 70 -6.46 2.21 -2.58
N VAL A 71 -6.73 1.82 -1.36
CA VAL A 71 -6.00 2.04 -0.11
C VAL A 71 -6.12 3.50 0.37
N SER A 72 -6.89 3.65 1.44
CA SER A 72 -7.09 4.95 2.09
C SER A 72 -5.78 5.50 2.67
N PRO A 73 -5.46 6.78 2.47
CA PRO A 73 -4.42 7.43 3.27
C PRO A 73 -4.79 7.39 4.76
N SER A 74 -3.78 7.33 5.65
CA SER A 74 -3.98 7.22 7.10
C SER A 74 -4.51 8.53 7.74
N VAL A 75 -5.58 9.09 7.20
CA VAL A 75 -6.20 10.35 7.67
C VAL A 75 -7.04 10.15 8.92
N TRP A 76 -7.43 8.93 9.23
CA TRP A 76 -8.20 8.56 10.41
C TRP A 76 -7.39 8.66 11.71
N ALA A 77 -6.06 8.59 11.65
CA ALA A 77 -5.19 8.53 12.82
C ALA A 77 -4.75 9.91 13.33
N TRP A 78 -4.34 10.84 12.46
CA TRP A 78 -3.67 12.06 12.91
C TRP A 78 -3.65 13.25 11.92
N ARG A 79 -3.95 13.05 10.66
CA ARG A 79 -3.91 14.11 9.62
C ARG A 79 -5.27 14.28 8.95
N GLU A 80 -6.32 14.42 9.75
CA GLU A 80 -7.69 14.54 9.25
C GLU A 80 -7.86 15.66 8.21
N ASN A 81 -7.13 16.77 8.34
CA ASN A 81 -7.17 17.88 7.38
C ASN A 81 -6.79 17.50 5.94
N ARG A 82 -6.09 16.37 5.75
CA ARG A 82 -5.80 15.85 4.39
C ARG A 82 -7.06 15.42 3.63
N ILE A 83 -8.17 15.24 4.32
CA ILE A 83 -9.46 14.88 3.70
C ILE A 83 -9.86 15.87 2.61
N HIS A 84 -9.59 17.15 2.77
CA HIS A 84 -9.90 18.18 1.76
C HIS A 84 -9.13 17.93 0.46
N GLY A 85 -7.86 17.52 0.57
CA GLY A 85 -7.04 17.18 -0.58
C GLY A 85 -7.48 15.89 -1.26
N ILE A 86 -7.98 14.91 -0.49
CA ILE A 86 -8.54 13.66 -1.01
C ILE A 86 -9.84 13.95 -1.76
N LYS A 87 -10.75 14.72 -1.19
CA LYS A 87 -12.00 15.13 -1.84
C LYS A 87 -11.78 15.86 -3.16
N ALA A 88 -10.75 16.70 -3.23
CA ALA A 88 -10.40 17.42 -4.45
C ALA A 88 -9.80 16.51 -5.54
N ALA A 89 -9.31 15.33 -5.17
CA ALA A 89 -8.59 14.42 -6.06
C ALA A 89 -9.35 13.14 -6.41
N THR A 90 -10.40 12.79 -5.64
CA THR A 90 -11.08 11.50 -5.78
C THR A 90 -12.60 11.69 -5.75
N ASP A 91 -13.30 10.79 -6.42
CA ASP A 91 -14.75 10.62 -6.35
C ASP A 91 -15.14 9.49 -5.41
N LEU A 92 -14.25 8.51 -5.25
CA LEU A 92 -14.46 7.35 -4.39
C LEU A 92 -13.14 6.92 -3.74
N VAL A 93 -13.20 6.50 -2.47
CA VAL A 93 -12.09 5.85 -1.78
C VAL A 93 -12.47 4.42 -1.42
N LEU A 94 -11.61 3.47 -1.77
CA LEU A 94 -11.73 2.06 -1.39
C LEU A 94 -10.82 1.80 -0.19
N CYS A 95 -11.43 1.64 0.97
CA CYS A 95 -10.76 1.41 2.25
C CYS A 95 -10.48 -0.08 2.47
N LEU A 96 -9.38 -0.41 3.13
CA LEU A 96 -9.06 -1.78 3.51
C LEU A 96 -9.74 -2.21 4.81
N PHE A 97 -9.99 -1.25 5.70
CA PHE A 97 -10.51 -1.54 7.05
C PHE A 97 -11.78 -0.74 7.35
N PRO A 98 -12.75 -1.34 8.07
CA PRO A 98 -14.01 -0.67 8.39
C PRO A 98 -13.85 0.63 9.21
N PHE A 99 -12.85 0.71 10.09
CA PHE A 99 -12.62 1.88 10.94
C PHE A 99 -12.23 3.14 10.14
N GLU A 100 -11.72 2.97 8.91
CA GLU A 100 -11.34 4.08 8.04
C GLU A 100 -12.56 4.85 7.53
N LEU A 101 -13.75 4.23 7.46
CA LEU A 101 -14.95 4.84 6.90
C LEU A 101 -15.44 6.04 7.72
N GLY A 102 -15.14 6.08 9.03
CA GLY A 102 -15.64 7.12 9.93
C GLY A 102 -15.27 8.53 9.49
N VAL A 103 -14.03 8.76 9.06
CA VAL A 103 -13.56 10.07 8.60
C VAL A 103 -14.25 10.49 7.29
N TYR A 104 -14.46 9.56 6.36
CA TYR A 104 -15.13 9.84 5.09
C TYR A 104 -16.61 10.15 5.28
N THR A 105 -17.29 9.42 6.15
CA THR A 105 -18.69 9.69 6.53
C THR A 105 -18.82 11.06 7.16
N LYS A 106 -17.97 11.41 8.12
CA LYS A 106 -17.94 12.72 8.78
C LYS A 106 -17.81 13.87 7.77
N HIS A 107 -16.98 13.69 6.76
CA HIS A 107 -16.71 14.70 5.74
C HIS A 107 -17.57 14.56 4.48
N LYS A 108 -18.58 13.69 4.47
CA LYS A 108 -19.49 13.46 3.34
C LYS A 108 -18.72 13.19 2.03
N HIS A 109 -17.79 12.24 2.07
CA HIS A 109 -17.05 11.80 0.89
C HIS A 109 -17.32 10.32 0.63
N PRO A 110 -17.60 9.90 -0.61
CA PRO A 110 -17.87 8.50 -0.94
C PRO A 110 -16.67 7.60 -0.58
N ALA A 111 -16.94 6.58 0.22
CA ALA A 111 -15.96 5.57 0.58
C ALA A 111 -16.63 4.22 0.83
N VAL A 112 -15.96 3.14 0.46
CA VAL A 112 -16.42 1.76 0.66
C VAL A 112 -15.29 0.93 1.24
N CYS A 113 -15.58 0.11 2.24
CA CYS A 113 -14.64 -0.88 2.75
C CYS A 113 -14.70 -2.14 1.87
N VAL A 114 -13.61 -2.44 1.18
CA VAL A 114 -13.48 -3.61 0.29
C VAL A 114 -12.72 -4.77 0.94
N GLY A 115 -12.16 -4.55 2.14
CA GLY A 115 -11.36 -5.55 2.84
C GLY A 115 -9.90 -5.62 2.36
N HIS A 116 -9.08 -6.28 3.15
CA HIS A 116 -7.66 -6.43 2.82
C HIS A 116 -7.46 -7.67 1.92
N PRO A 117 -6.76 -7.57 0.77
CA PRO A 117 -6.59 -8.69 -0.17
C PRO A 117 -5.93 -9.92 0.45
N LEU A 118 -5.09 -9.74 1.48
CA LEU A 118 -4.43 -10.83 2.18
C LEU A 118 -5.44 -11.76 2.89
N LEU A 119 -6.60 -11.24 3.31
CA LEU A 119 -7.62 -12.05 3.97
C LEU A 119 -8.12 -13.18 3.06
N ALA A 120 -8.31 -12.90 1.77
CA ALA A 120 -8.72 -13.92 0.80
C ALA A 120 -7.68 -15.04 0.67
N LYS A 121 -6.39 -14.70 0.67
CA LYS A 121 -5.29 -15.67 0.64
C LYS A 121 -5.22 -16.51 1.91
N LEU A 122 -5.35 -15.87 3.08
CA LEU A 122 -5.30 -16.55 4.37
C LEU A 122 -6.52 -17.46 4.58
N SER A 123 -7.72 -17.01 4.20
CA SER A 123 -8.95 -17.78 4.32
C SER A 123 -8.99 -19.00 3.37
N ALA A 124 -8.30 -18.91 2.23
CA ALA A 124 -8.18 -20.01 1.28
C ALA A 124 -7.10 -21.04 1.67
N ASP A 125 -6.25 -20.71 2.64
CA ASP A 125 -5.18 -21.60 3.09
C ASP A 125 -5.68 -22.60 4.12
N THR A 126 -6.11 -23.76 3.66
CA THR A 126 -6.61 -24.89 4.46
C THR A 126 -5.53 -25.90 4.83
N ARG A 127 -4.26 -25.62 4.53
CA ARG A 127 -3.14 -26.53 4.81
C ARG A 127 -2.97 -26.75 6.32
N SER A 128 -2.55 -27.94 6.69
CA SER A 128 -2.26 -28.28 8.09
C SER A 128 -1.05 -27.46 8.61
N LEU A 129 -0.92 -27.38 9.93
CA LEU A 129 0.23 -26.74 10.55
C LEU A 129 1.54 -27.46 10.19
N SER A 130 1.50 -28.78 10.06
CA SER A 130 2.65 -29.60 9.63
C SER A 130 3.08 -29.24 8.20
N ASP A 131 2.13 -29.11 7.27
CA ASP A 131 2.45 -28.75 5.88
C ASP A 131 3.08 -27.38 5.78
N LYS A 132 2.57 -26.41 6.55
CA LYS A 132 3.13 -25.06 6.64
C LYS A 132 4.55 -25.01 7.21
N ARG A 133 4.82 -25.87 8.21
CA ARG A 133 6.18 -26.04 8.77
C ARG A 133 7.15 -26.60 7.74
N ILE A 134 6.74 -27.67 7.01
CA ILE A 134 7.55 -28.28 5.95
C ILE A 134 7.85 -27.24 4.86
N GLU A 135 6.84 -26.49 4.41
CA GLU A 135 7.03 -25.45 3.40
C GLU A 135 8.02 -24.38 3.87
N LEU A 136 7.90 -23.90 5.12
CA LEU A 136 8.79 -22.91 5.68
C LEU A 136 10.24 -23.40 5.74
N ILE A 137 10.46 -24.63 6.20
CA ILE A 137 11.78 -25.27 6.24
C ILE A 137 12.36 -25.37 4.82
N THR A 138 11.54 -25.80 3.86
CA THR A 138 11.96 -25.97 2.46
C THR A 138 12.28 -24.62 1.79
N ALA A 139 11.54 -23.57 2.12
CA ALA A 139 11.73 -22.24 1.56
C ALA A 139 12.96 -21.51 2.14
N LEU A 140 13.46 -21.93 3.30
CA LEU A 140 14.55 -21.29 4.03
C LEU A 140 15.72 -22.25 4.32
N PRO A 141 16.32 -22.89 3.30
CA PRO A 141 17.38 -23.90 3.48
C PRO A 141 18.66 -23.34 4.10
N GLN A 142 18.83 -22.01 4.07
CA GLN A 142 19.97 -21.33 4.69
C GLN A 142 19.93 -21.33 6.24
N TYR A 143 18.81 -21.75 6.83
CA TYR A 143 18.64 -21.86 8.30
C TYR A 143 18.46 -23.33 8.71
N PRO A 144 19.55 -24.09 8.86
CA PRO A 144 19.50 -25.55 9.11
C PRO A 144 18.79 -25.92 10.41
N ASP A 145 18.87 -25.05 11.41
CA ASP A 145 18.26 -25.27 12.75
C ASP A 145 16.76 -24.97 12.79
N LEU A 146 16.18 -24.46 11.70
CA LEU A 146 14.77 -24.05 11.65
C LEU A 146 13.83 -25.22 11.95
N ALA A 147 14.14 -26.41 11.48
CA ALA A 147 13.34 -27.61 11.76
C ALA A 147 13.28 -27.92 13.27
N GLN A 148 14.39 -27.82 13.95
CA GLN A 148 14.48 -28.04 15.40
C GLN A 148 13.75 -26.95 16.19
N LEU A 149 13.90 -25.67 15.78
CA LEU A 149 13.21 -24.54 16.40
C LEU A 149 11.68 -24.68 16.26
N LEU A 150 11.18 -25.05 15.08
CA LEU A 150 9.75 -25.23 14.83
C LEU A 150 9.15 -26.50 15.47
N ALA A 151 9.98 -27.44 15.91
CA ALA A 151 9.56 -28.64 16.67
C ALA A 151 9.40 -28.36 18.17
N ALA A 152 9.85 -27.20 18.65
CA ALA A 152 9.71 -26.82 20.06
C ALA A 152 8.23 -26.71 20.47
N GLU A 153 7.95 -27.01 21.73
CA GLU A 153 6.59 -26.97 22.30
C GLU A 153 6.01 -25.54 22.27
N GLN A 154 6.86 -24.54 22.48
CA GLN A 154 6.50 -23.12 22.42
C GLN A 154 7.46 -22.37 21.50
N VAL A 155 6.89 -21.62 20.56
CA VAL A 155 7.64 -20.78 19.62
C VAL A 155 7.12 -19.35 19.70
N ILE A 156 8.03 -18.40 19.95
CA ILE A 156 7.73 -16.97 19.93
C ILE A 156 8.28 -16.38 18.63
N CYS A 157 7.42 -15.77 17.83
CA CYS A 157 7.82 -15.06 16.63
C CYS A 157 7.97 -13.54 16.92
N LEU A 158 9.16 -13.00 16.71
CA LEU A 158 9.44 -11.58 16.83
C LEU A 158 9.39 -10.91 15.45
N MET A 159 8.51 -9.95 15.28
CA MET A 159 8.32 -9.22 14.01
C MET A 159 8.79 -7.77 14.18
N ALA A 160 10.09 -7.53 14.03
CA ALA A 160 10.72 -6.22 14.21
C ALA A 160 10.57 -5.26 13.01
N GLY A 161 9.94 -5.71 11.93
CA GLY A 161 9.78 -4.94 10.69
C GLY A 161 10.49 -5.57 9.50
N SER A 162 10.38 -4.92 8.35
CA SER A 162 10.95 -5.40 7.08
C SER A 162 12.15 -4.58 6.58
N ARG A 163 12.44 -3.43 7.21
CA ARG A 163 13.52 -2.54 6.82
C ARG A 163 14.66 -2.60 7.83
N THR A 164 15.90 -2.48 7.36
CA THR A 164 17.09 -2.47 8.22
C THR A 164 16.99 -1.43 9.34
N SER A 165 16.47 -0.22 9.04
CA SER A 165 16.27 0.83 10.04
C SER A 165 15.24 0.46 11.11
N GLU A 166 14.15 -0.21 10.72
CA GLU A 166 13.12 -0.70 11.65
C GLU A 166 13.68 -1.83 12.52
N ILE A 167 14.34 -2.81 11.90
CA ILE A 167 14.96 -3.94 12.59
C ILE A 167 15.97 -3.46 13.61
N ASN A 168 16.88 -2.55 13.24
CA ASN A 168 17.90 -2.02 14.13
C ASN A 168 17.31 -1.21 15.31
N ALA A 169 16.17 -0.55 15.11
CA ALA A 169 15.53 0.23 16.17
C ALA A 169 14.64 -0.61 17.09
N ILE A 170 13.95 -1.61 16.55
CA ILE A 170 12.87 -2.33 17.25
C ILE A 170 13.37 -3.67 17.84
N LEU A 171 14.18 -4.43 17.09
CA LEU A 171 14.62 -5.75 17.52
C LEU A 171 15.33 -5.74 18.89
N PRO A 172 16.23 -4.77 19.22
CA PRO A 172 16.86 -4.69 20.53
C PRO A 172 15.88 -4.46 21.70
N LEU A 173 14.67 -3.98 21.41
CA LEU A 173 13.62 -3.75 22.41
C LEU A 173 12.75 -5.00 22.63
N LEU A 174 12.81 -5.97 21.72
CA LEU A 174 12.01 -7.19 21.75
C LEU A 174 12.78 -8.37 22.37
N ILE A 175 14.09 -8.27 22.46
CA ILE A 175 15.00 -9.28 23.02
C ILE A 175 15.40 -8.85 24.45
#